data_f3392878778ace90150a2ed6a437ee2b
#
_entry.id   f3392878778ace90150a2ed6a437ee2b
#
_cell.length_a   1.000
_cell.length_b   1.000
_cell.length_c   1.000
_cell.angle_alpha   90.00
_cell.angle_beta   90.00
_cell.angle_gamma   90.00
#
_symmetry.space_group_name_H-M   'P 1'
#
loop_
_entity.id
_entity.type
_entity.pdbx_description
1 polymer ?
#
loop_
_entity_poly.entity_id
_entity_poly.type
_entity_poly.pdbx_seq_one_letter_code
_entity_poly.pdbx_strand_id
1 'polypeptide(L)'
;MTQAAGPERAQTLDPNRAVVVIMDFQNGIVSGAAPDPQGVVTQAAAVLQAARTAGIPVVYVTHRGGRFASEAPEAEIHPGVSPVAGEQVLSKTRAGAFSTTGRDVLLREMGKNTLILMGVATSGCVLSTVRWAADIGYQLVVVADACADRDPEVHRVLTEKLFPRQATVLSTQEFLQAAKG
;
A
#
# COMPACT_ATOMS: atom_id res chain seq x y z
N MET A 1 -10.90 -30.07 -16.88
CA MET A 1 -11.59 -29.01 -16.10
C MET A 1 -10.87 -28.90 -14.76
N THR A 2 -9.92 -27.97 -14.67
CA THR A 2 -9.11 -27.75 -13.45
C THR A 2 -9.91 -26.79 -12.57
N GLN A 3 -10.34 -27.25 -11.42
CA GLN A 3 -11.02 -26.45 -10.41
C GLN A 3 -10.07 -25.31 -9.97
N ALA A 4 -10.52 -24.06 -10.11
CA ALA A 4 -9.85 -22.93 -9.52
C ALA A 4 -9.88 -23.11 -8.00
N ALA A 5 -8.71 -23.17 -7.39
CA ALA A 5 -8.58 -23.18 -5.94
C ALA A 5 -9.24 -21.90 -5.39
N GLY A 6 -10.22 -22.07 -4.51
CA GLY A 6 -10.84 -20.96 -3.78
C GLY A 6 -9.80 -20.24 -2.90
N PRO A 7 -10.12 -19.05 -2.38
CA PRO A 7 -9.18 -18.28 -1.59
C PRO A 7 -8.77 -19.11 -0.37
N GLU A 8 -7.52 -19.51 -0.37
CA GLU A 8 -6.88 -20.15 0.77
C GLU A 8 -6.93 -19.16 1.94
N ARG A 9 -7.36 -19.65 3.09
CA ARG A 9 -7.50 -18.88 4.35
C ARG A 9 -6.28 -18.01 4.59
N ALA A 10 -6.52 -16.84 5.21
CA ALA A 10 -5.50 -15.84 5.54
C ALA A 10 -4.16 -16.50 5.88
N GLN A 11 -3.24 -16.48 4.92
CA GLN A 11 -1.88 -16.96 5.14
C GLN A 11 -1.28 -16.08 6.23
N THR A 12 -0.77 -16.70 7.26
CA THR A 12 0.03 -16.03 8.29
C THR A 12 1.14 -15.25 7.57
N LEU A 13 1.19 -13.95 7.78
CA LEU A 13 2.19 -13.10 7.15
C LEU A 13 3.55 -13.41 7.77
N ASP A 14 4.52 -13.82 6.95
CA ASP A 14 5.89 -13.97 7.40
C ASP A 14 6.58 -12.58 7.49
N PRO A 15 6.87 -12.07 8.70
CA PRO A 15 7.49 -10.75 8.86
C PRO A 15 8.86 -10.64 8.18
N ASN A 16 9.59 -11.77 8.06
CA ASN A 16 10.91 -11.78 7.43
C ASN A 16 10.82 -11.56 5.92
N ARG A 17 9.70 -11.92 5.29
CA ARG A 17 9.50 -11.84 3.84
C ARG A 17 8.54 -10.73 3.43
N ALA A 18 7.79 -10.15 4.36
CA ALA A 18 6.83 -9.10 4.12
C ALA A 18 7.43 -7.69 4.30
N VAL A 19 6.84 -6.71 3.62
CA VAL A 19 7.09 -5.27 3.78
C VAL A 19 5.80 -4.51 3.52
N VAL A 20 5.51 -3.53 4.37
CA VAL A 20 4.42 -2.57 4.12
C VAL A 20 4.92 -1.49 3.18
N VAL A 21 4.17 -1.22 2.11
CA VAL A 21 4.40 -0.12 1.18
C VAL A 21 3.22 0.84 1.27
N ILE A 22 3.44 1.96 1.94
CA ILE A 22 2.45 3.04 2.07
C ILE A 22 2.71 4.10 1.00
N MET A 23 1.71 4.38 0.17
CA MET A 23 1.88 5.19 -1.04
C MET A 23 1.01 6.44 -1.03
N ASP A 24 1.68 7.58 -1.28
CA ASP A 24 1.04 8.87 -1.57
C ASP A 24 0.09 9.40 -0.46
N PHE A 25 0.34 9.03 0.80
CA PHE A 25 -0.35 9.59 1.95
C PHE A 25 0.12 11.01 2.28
N GLN A 26 0.14 11.88 1.25
CA GLN A 26 0.48 13.28 1.35
C GLN A 26 -0.77 14.13 1.58
N ASN A 27 -0.66 15.20 2.36
CA ASN A 27 -1.80 16.05 2.77
C ASN A 27 -2.74 16.41 1.61
N GLY A 28 -2.18 16.92 0.52
CA GLY A 28 -2.95 17.36 -0.65
C GLY A 28 -3.51 16.20 -1.50
N ILE A 29 -2.95 15.00 -1.39
CA ILE A 29 -3.48 13.81 -2.07
C ILE A 29 -4.64 13.23 -1.26
N VAL A 30 -4.43 13.03 0.04
CA VAL A 30 -5.46 12.50 0.95
C VAL A 30 -6.70 13.39 0.94
N SER A 31 -6.53 14.71 1.12
CA SER A 31 -7.65 15.65 1.11
C SER A 31 -8.36 15.77 -0.24
N GLY A 32 -7.64 15.54 -1.34
CA GLY A 32 -8.17 15.71 -2.70
C GLY A 32 -8.75 14.44 -3.33
N ALA A 33 -8.42 13.26 -2.82
CA ALA A 33 -8.80 11.99 -3.45
C ALA A 33 -9.45 10.97 -2.50
N ALA A 34 -9.53 11.23 -1.19
CA ALA A 34 -10.26 10.37 -0.27
C ALA A 34 -11.62 10.99 0.08
N PRO A 35 -12.75 10.30 -0.13
CA PRO A 35 -14.08 10.77 0.31
C PRO A 35 -14.17 10.93 1.84
N ASP A 36 -13.48 10.06 2.58
CA ASP A 36 -13.28 10.15 4.03
C ASP A 36 -11.78 10.18 4.34
N PRO A 37 -11.14 11.37 4.30
CA PRO A 37 -9.71 11.51 4.57
C PRO A 37 -9.30 11.02 5.96
N GLN A 38 -10.10 11.28 6.98
CA GLN A 38 -9.80 10.88 8.35
C GLN A 38 -9.93 9.37 8.54
N GLY A 39 -10.94 8.75 7.94
CA GLY A 39 -11.14 7.30 8.00
C GLY A 39 -9.97 6.55 7.40
N VAL A 40 -9.57 6.87 6.16
CA VAL A 40 -8.46 6.17 5.49
C VAL A 40 -7.13 6.36 6.24
N VAL A 41 -6.87 7.54 6.80
CA VAL A 41 -5.68 7.79 7.62
C VAL A 41 -5.69 6.96 8.89
N THR A 42 -6.85 6.84 9.55
CA THR A 42 -7.01 6.04 10.78
C THR A 42 -6.73 4.56 10.50
N GLN A 43 -7.25 4.02 9.40
CA GLN A 43 -7.01 2.63 9.01
C GLN A 43 -5.53 2.40 8.67
N ALA A 44 -4.93 3.29 7.89
CA ALA A 44 -3.50 3.21 7.55
C ALA A 44 -2.61 3.28 8.80
N ALA A 45 -2.92 4.15 9.76
CA ALA A 45 -2.20 4.25 11.03
C ALA A 45 -2.28 2.94 11.84
N ALA A 46 -3.44 2.29 11.87
CA ALA A 46 -3.62 0.99 12.54
C ALA A 46 -2.77 -0.12 11.88
N VAL A 47 -2.74 -0.15 10.53
CA VAL A 47 -1.87 -1.07 9.78
C VAL A 47 -0.40 -0.84 10.11
N LEU A 48 0.07 0.42 10.11
CA LEU A 48 1.45 0.77 10.45
C LEU A 48 1.82 0.33 11.86
N GLN A 49 0.95 0.58 12.83
CA GLN A 49 1.19 0.18 14.23
C GLN A 49 1.31 -1.34 14.36
N ALA A 50 0.42 -2.10 13.72
CA ALA A 50 0.48 -3.56 13.74
C ALA A 50 1.73 -4.09 13.05
N ALA A 51 2.09 -3.55 11.89
CA ALA A 51 3.31 -3.93 11.17
C ALA A 51 4.57 -3.69 12.00
N ARG A 52 4.70 -2.52 12.62
CA ARG A 52 5.82 -2.17 13.51
C ARG A 52 5.90 -3.12 14.70
N THR A 53 4.77 -3.44 15.33
CA THR A 53 4.71 -4.38 16.45
C THR A 53 5.12 -5.79 16.03
N ALA A 54 4.76 -6.22 14.82
CA ALA A 54 5.13 -7.52 14.25
C ALA A 54 6.56 -7.56 13.65
N GLY A 55 7.31 -6.45 13.68
CA GLY A 55 8.64 -6.38 13.08
C GLY A 55 8.63 -6.37 11.53
N ILE A 56 7.49 -6.11 10.91
CA ILE A 56 7.38 -5.95 9.46
C ILE A 56 7.88 -4.56 9.08
N PRO A 57 8.92 -4.43 8.24
CA PRO A 57 9.44 -3.13 7.83
C PRO A 57 8.42 -2.34 7.01
N VAL A 58 8.54 -1.02 7.09
CA VAL A 58 7.67 -0.07 6.38
C VAL A 58 8.51 0.76 5.42
N VAL A 59 8.01 0.92 4.20
CA VAL A 59 8.58 1.78 3.17
C VAL A 59 7.52 2.78 2.71
N TYR A 60 7.84 4.05 2.79
CA TYR A 60 7.01 5.15 2.30
C TYR A 60 7.34 5.47 0.85
N VAL A 61 6.32 5.74 0.09
CA VAL A 61 6.43 6.19 -1.29
C VAL A 61 5.65 7.49 -1.44
N THR A 62 6.33 8.57 -1.80
CA THR A 62 5.72 9.90 -2.00
C THR A 62 5.78 10.31 -3.46
N HIS A 63 4.74 10.96 -3.93
CA HIS A 63 4.74 11.55 -5.26
C HIS A 63 5.46 12.91 -5.26
N ARG A 64 6.41 13.09 -6.20
CA ARG A 64 7.19 14.32 -6.38
C ARG A 64 7.09 14.79 -7.82
N GLY A 65 5.90 15.22 -8.24
CA GLY A 65 5.65 15.73 -9.59
C GLY A 65 4.52 16.75 -9.60
N GLY A 66 4.51 17.65 -10.59
CA GLY A 66 3.50 18.70 -10.71
C GLY A 66 3.42 19.56 -9.44
N ARG A 67 2.24 19.72 -8.87
CA ARG A 67 2.01 20.51 -7.66
C ARG A 67 2.69 19.96 -6.39
N PHE A 68 3.18 18.73 -6.41
CA PHE A 68 3.91 18.10 -5.31
C PHE A 68 5.43 18.13 -5.50
N ALA A 69 5.94 18.86 -6.47
CA ALA A 69 7.38 18.99 -6.74
C ALA A 69 8.11 19.84 -5.70
N SER A 70 7.39 20.71 -4.99
CA SER A 70 7.93 21.61 -3.96
C SER A 70 7.83 20.98 -2.56
N GLU A 71 8.43 21.65 -1.57
CA GLU A 71 8.29 21.34 -0.12
C GLU A 71 7.04 22.00 0.49
N ALA A 72 5.99 22.21 -0.31
CA ALA A 72 4.74 22.78 0.16
C ALA A 72 4.03 21.84 1.15
N PRO A 73 3.24 22.36 2.11
CA PRO A 73 2.53 21.53 3.09
C PRO A 73 1.65 20.43 2.48
N GLU A 74 1.13 20.65 1.27
CA GLU A 74 0.35 19.66 0.52
C GLU A 74 1.18 18.46 0.06
N ALA A 75 2.50 18.62 -0.08
CA ALA A 75 3.43 17.57 -0.48
C ALA A 75 3.99 16.77 0.71
N GLU A 76 3.78 17.23 1.94
CA GLU A 76 4.21 16.53 3.14
C GLU A 76 3.36 15.28 3.41
N ILE A 77 3.99 14.28 4.02
CA ILE A 77 3.28 13.09 4.51
C ILE A 77 2.30 13.52 5.62
N HIS A 78 1.08 13.00 5.55
CA HIS A 78 0.04 13.31 6.52
C HIS A 78 0.50 12.93 7.95
N PRO A 79 0.37 13.83 8.95
CA PRO A 79 0.90 13.60 10.29
C PRO A 79 0.37 12.35 10.98
N GLY A 80 -0.86 11.91 10.67
CA GLY A 80 -1.45 10.69 11.20
C GLY A 80 -0.76 9.40 10.77
N VAL A 81 0.12 9.45 9.79
CA VAL A 81 0.88 8.29 9.27
C VAL A 81 2.37 8.61 9.12
N SER A 82 2.91 9.47 9.95
CA SER A 82 4.32 9.87 9.88
C SER A 82 5.28 8.69 9.99
N PRO A 83 6.38 8.69 9.21
CA PRO A 83 7.42 7.70 9.36
C PRO A 83 8.12 7.83 10.72
N VAL A 84 8.62 6.71 11.23
CA VAL A 84 9.47 6.67 12.41
C VAL A 84 10.94 6.48 12.03
N ALA A 85 11.84 6.67 12.97
CA ALA A 85 13.28 6.53 12.73
C ALA A 85 13.60 5.14 12.14
N GLY A 86 14.38 5.12 11.05
CA GLY A 86 14.78 3.91 10.33
C GLY A 86 13.86 3.51 9.17
N GLU A 87 12.66 4.08 9.07
CA GLU A 87 11.78 3.83 7.93
C GLU A 87 12.21 4.66 6.71
N GLN A 88 12.19 4.02 5.54
CA GLN A 88 12.64 4.68 4.31
C GLN A 88 11.50 5.46 3.66
N VAL A 89 11.81 6.67 3.20
CA VAL A 89 10.91 7.50 2.40
C VAL A 89 11.49 7.66 1.01
N LEU A 90 10.82 7.10 0.02
CA LEU A 90 11.24 7.08 -1.38
C LEU A 90 10.31 7.94 -2.23
N SER A 91 10.88 8.71 -3.14
CA SER A 91 10.11 9.58 -4.03
C SER A 91 9.90 8.93 -5.40
N LYS A 92 8.76 9.20 -6.02
CA LYS A 92 8.44 8.82 -7.39
C LYS A 92 7.84 9.99 -8.17
N THR A 93 7.95 9.94 -9.48
CA THR A 93 7.38 10.95 -10.39
C THR A 93 6.26 10.41 -11.28
N ARG A 94 5.96 9.12 -11.17
CA ARG A 94 4.90 8.41 -11.92
C ARG A 94 3.90 7.76 -10.95
N ALA A 95 2.82 7.21 -11.46
CA ALA A 95 1.76 6.64 -10.62
C ALA A 95 2.23 5.43 -9.81
N GLY A 96 2.88 4.45 -10.43
CA GLY A 96 3.31 3.23 -9.76
C GLY A 96 4.58 3.39 -8.93
N ALA A 97 4.69 2.61 -7.87
CA ALA A 97 5.84 2.64 -6.97
C ALA A 97 7.15 2.16 -7.63
N PHE A 98 7.07 1.31 -8.63
CA PHE A 98 8.24 0.69 -9.28
C PHE A 98 8.72 1.40 -10.55
N SER A 99 7.90 2.23 -11.19
CA SER A 99 8.11 2.70 -12.56
C SER A 99 9.28 3.69 -12.76
N THR A 100 9.79 4.31 -11.73
CA THR A 100 10.89 5.29 -11.82
C THR A 100 11.95 5.13 -10.74
N THR A 101 12.09 3.91 -10.18
CA THR A 101 12.89 3.71 -8.99
C THR A 101 13.53 2.34 -9.00
N GLY A 102 14.70 2.21 -8.40
CA GLY A 102 15.36 0.91 -8.15
C GLY A 102 14.73 0.09 -7.02
N ARG A 103 13.44 0.25 -6.74
CA ARG A 103 12.78 -0.37 -5.58
C ARG A 103 12.72 -1.88 -5.64
N ASP A 104 12.56 -2.45 -6.83
CA ASP A 104 12.60 -3.91 -6.98
C ASP A 104 13.95 -4.46 -6.47
N VAL A 105 15.05 -3.85 -6.85
CA VAL A 105 16.39 -4.23 -6.37
C VAL A 105 16.47 -4.10 -4.85
N LEU A 106 16.07 -2.95 -4.29
CA LEU A 106 16.10 -2.71 -2.85
C LEU A 106 15.29 -3.76 -2.07
N LEU A 107 14.05 -4.04 -2.49
CA LEU A 107 13.18 -4.99 -1.80
C LEU A 107 13.71 -6.42 -1.90
N ARG A 108 14.28 -6.81 -3.04
CA ARG A 108 14.92 -8.12 -3.21
C ARG A 108 16.19 -8.26 -2.39
N GLU A 109 17.02 -7.22 -2.31
CA GLU A 109 18.21 -7.19 -1.44
C GLU A 109 17.82 -7.32 0.04
N MET A 110 16.66 -6.78 0.45
CA MET A 110 16.09 -6.97 1.79
C MET A 110 15.46 -8.37 1.98
N GLY A 111 15.49 -9.26 0.99
CA GLY A 111 14.85 -10.57 1.04
C GLY A 111 13.32 -10.54 1.03
N LYS A 112 12.70 -9.42 0.63
CA LYS A 112 11.24 -9.23 0.63
C LYS A 112 10.61 -9.73 -0.66
N ASN A 113 9.57 -10.54 -0.54
CA ASN A 113 8.80 -11.06 -1.66
C ASN A 113 7.28 -10.90 -1.48
N THR A 114 6.83 -10.40 -0.33
CA THR A 114 5.43 -10.14 -0.02
C THR A 114 5.24 -8.66 0.25
N LEU A 115 4.42 -7.99 -0.56
CA LEU A 115 4.13 -6.57 -0.42
C LEU A 115 2.74 -6.38 0.18
N ILE A 116 2.66 -5.66 1.28
CA ILE A 116 1.41 -5.23 1.90
C ILE A 116 1.19 -3.79 1.44
N LEU A 117 0.20 -3.59 0.57
CA LEU A 117 -0.01 -2.34 -0.16
C LEU A 117 -1.17 -1.55 0.44
N MET A 118 -0.95 -0.26 0.66
CA MET A 118 -1.99 0.72 0.95
C MET A 118 -1.65 2.06 0.30
N GLY A 119 -2.65 2.86 -0.05
CA GLY A 119 -2.38 4.11 -0.76
C GLY A 119 -3.59 4.88 -1.27
N VAL A 120 -3.36 6.11 -1.64
CA VAL A 120 -4.31 7.04 -2.24
C VAL A 120 -3.72 7.61 -3.54
N ALA A 121 -4.34 7.38 -4.73
CA ALA A 121 -5.64 6.80 -4.99
C ALA A 121 -5.53 5.30 -5.36
N THR A 122 -6.62 4.56 -5.10
CA THR A 122 -6.73 3.13 -5.44
C THR A 122 -6.52 2.90 -6.94
N SER A 123 -7.15 3.70 -7.81
CA SER A 123 -6.99 3.63 -9.27
C SER A 123 -5.66 4.17 -9.80
N GLY A 124 -4.92 4.89 -8.98
CA GLY A 124 -3.63 5.48 -9.32
C GLY A 124 -2.46 4.61 -8.86
N CYS A 125 -1.88 4.98 -7.72
CA CYS A 125 -0.67 4.35 -7.21
C CYS A 125 -0.89 2.88 -6.85
N VAL A 126 -2.02 2.52 -6.25
CA VAL A 126 -2.27 1.14 -5.82
C VAL A 126 -2.42 0.22 -7.04
N LEU A 127 -3.32 0.55 -7.98
CA LEU A 127 -3.53 -0.24 -9.20
C LEU A 127 -2.24 -0.42 -9.99
N SER A 128 -1.51 0.67 -10.23
CA SER A 128 -0.26 0.63 -11.00
C SER A 128 0.80 -0.24 -10.31
N THR A 129 0.86 -0.20 -8.98
CA THR A 129 1.81 -1.00 -8.20
C THR A 129 1.41 -2.47 -8.18
N VAL A 130 0.13 -2.79 -7.96
CA VAL A 130 -0.39 -4.17 -8.00
C VAL A 130 -0.05 -4.84 -9.33
N ARG A 131 -0.33 -4.17 -10.46
CA ARG A 131 -0.05 -4.73 -11.79
C ARG A 131 1.42 -5.04 -11.99
N TRP A 132 2.26 -4.04 -11.76
CA TRP A 132 3.70 -4.20 -11.95
C TRP A 132 4.30 -5.26 -11.02
N ALA A 133 3.96 -5.21 -9.73
CA ALA A 133 4.52 -6.12 -8.74
C ALA A 133 4.08 -7.57 -8.97
N ALA A 134 2.84 -7.80 -9.41
CA ALA A 134 2.37 -9.13 -9.81
C ALA A 134 3.16 -9.68 -11.01
N ASP A 135 3.40 -8.85 -12.03
CA ASP A 135 4.12 -9.25 -13.25
C ASP A 135 5.58 -9.63 -12.97
N ILE A 136 6.21 -9.03 -11.97
CA ILE A 136 7.59 -9.35 -11.57
C ILE A 136 7.67 -10.34 -10.39
N GLY A 137 6.56 -10.97 -10.01
CA GLY A 137 6.50 -12.14 -9.15
C GLY A 137 6.43 -11.89 -7.65
N TYR A 138 6.00 -10.72 -7.19
CA TYR A 138 5.69 -10.49 -5.77
C TYR A 138 4.37 -11.14 -5.37
N GLN A 139 4.31 -11.63 -4.13
CA GLN A 139 3.05 -11.93 -3.45
C GLN A 139 2.45 -10.60 -2.94
N LEU A 140 1.16 -10.41 -3.15
CA LEU A 140 0.53 -9.12 -2.87
C LEU A 140 -0.61 -9.26 -1.87
N VAL A 141 -0.61 -8.36 -0.91
CA VAL A 141 -1.72 -8.11 0.01
C VAL A 141 -2.13 -6.65 -0.18
N VAL A 142 -3.41 -6.38 -0.38
CA VAL A 142 -3.95 -5.02 -0.42
C VAL A 142 -4.85 -4.84 0.78
N VAL A 143 -4.59 -3.82 1.60
CA VAL A 143 -5.49 -3.46 2.71
C VAL A 143 -6.50 -2.45 2.19
N ALA A 144 -7.72 -2.94 1.88
CA ALA A 144 -8.69 -2.18 1.09
C ALA A 144 -9.15 -0.89 1.77
N ASP A 145 -9.48 -0.93 3.04
CA ASP A 145 -9.95 0.23 3.83
C ASP A 145 -8.83 1.19 4.26
N ALA A 146 -7.56 0.80 4.05
CA ALA A 146 -6.41 1.68 4.07
C ALA A 146 -6.03 2.22 2.67
N CYS A 147 -6.92 2.03 1.68
CA CYS A 147 -6.87 2.66 0.37
C CYS A 147 -8.12 3.53 0.17
N ALA A 148 -8.01 4.56 -0.65
CA ALA A 148 -9.16 5.38 -1.03
C ALA A 148 -9.05 5.83 -2.48
N ASP A 149 -10.19 6.14 -3.08
CA ASP A 149 -10.27 6.75 -4.39
C ASP A 149 -11.34 7.86 -4.37
N ARG A 150 -11.21 8.84 -5.24
CA ARG A 150 -12.19 9.92 -5.37
C ARG A 150 -13.56 9.37 -5.77
N ASP A 151 -13.57 8.33 -6.59
CA ASP A 151 -14.77 7.62 -7.00
C ASP A 151 -14.90 6.31 -6.18
N PRO A 152 -15.88 6.24 -5.25
CA PRO A 152 -16.11 5.04 -4.44
C PRO A 152 -16.46 3.79 -5.26
N GLU A 153 -17.10 3.95 -6.43
CA GLU A 153 -17.42 2.82 -7.30
C GLU A 153 -16.17 2.26 -7.95
N VAL A 154 -15.24 3.12 -8.40
CA VAL A 154 -13.93 2.70 -8.91
C VAL A 154 -13.16 1.96 -7.82
N HIS A 155 -13.11 2.50 -6.60
CA HIS A 155 -12.48 1.83 -5.46
C HIS A 155 -13.07 0.44 -5.23
N ARG A 156 -14.40 0.34 -5.16
CA ARG A 156 -15.13 -0.92 -4.94
C ARG A 156 -14.83 -1.96 -6.04
N VAL A 157 -14.92 -1.56 -7.31
CA VAL A 157 -14.62 -2.47 -8.42
C VAL A 157 -13.18 -2.98 -8.38
N LEU A 158 -12.23 -2.13 -8.06
CA LEU A 158 -10.82 -2.51 -7.97
C LEU A 158 -10.59 -3.49 -6.82
N THR A 159 -11.07 -3.18 -5.63
CA THR A 159 -10.82 -3.99 -4.43
C THR A 159 -11.61 -5.30 -4.40
N GLU A 160 -12.86 -5.32 -4.92
CA GLU A 160 -13.70 -6.51 -4.87
C GLU A 160 -13.58 -7.42 -6.11
N LYS A 161 -13.26 -6.86 -7.30
CA LYS A 161 -13.32 -7.63 -8.55
C LYS A 161 -11.98 -7.76 -9.26
N LEU A 162 -11.11 -6.77 -9.16
CA LEU A 162 -9.87 -6.77 -9.93
C LEU A 162 -8.68 -7.27 -9.12
N PHE A 163 -8.41 -6.68 -7.97
CA PHE A 163 -7.26 -7.05 -7.13
C PHE A 163 -7.29 -8.50 -6.66
N PRO A 164 -8.45 -9.13 -6.32
CA PRO A 164 -8.49 -10.54 -5.94
C PRO A 164 -7.96 -11.53 -6.99
N ARG A 165 -7.73 -11.07 -8.23
CA ARG A 165 -7.12 -11.88 -9.28
C ARG A 165 -5.58 -11.95 -9.17
N GLN A 166 -4.96 -11.05 -8.42
CA GLN A 166 -3.50 -10.91 -8.34
C GLN A 166 -2.99 -10.66 -6.90
N ALA A 167 -3.88 -10.42 -5.96
CA ALA A 167 -3.56 -10.08 -4.58
C ALA A 167 -4.56 -10.68 -3.62
N THR A 168 -4.15 -10.94 -2.39
CA THR A 168 -5.08 -11.12 -1.27
C THR A 168 -5.57 -9.74 -0.85
N VAL A 169 -6.88 -9.54 -0.81
CA VAL A 169 -7.48 -8.27 -0.36
C VAL A 169 -8.03 -8.47 1.05
N LEU A 170 -7.58 -7.64 1.97
CA LEU A 170 -7.94 -7.68 3.39
C LEU A 170 -8.52 -6.34 3.82
N SER A 171 -9.38 -6.37 4.83
CA SER A 171 -9.64 -5.19 5.67
C SER A 171 -8.49 -4.96 6.66
N THR A 172 -8.41 -3.78 7.24
CA THR A 172 -7.49 -3.48 8.34
C THR A 172 -7.66 -4.50 9.48
N GLN A 173 -8.90 -4.83 9.86
CA GLN A 173 -9.17 -5.78 10.93
C GLN A 173 -8.58 -7.19 10.62
N GLU A 174 -8.75 -7.68 9.40
CA GLU A 174 -8.18 -8.95 8.96
C GLU A 174 -6.66 -8.91 8.93
N PHE A 175 -6.08 -7.80 8.47
CA PHE A 175 -4.64 -7.59 8.51
C PHE A 175 -4.10 -7.62 9.96
N LEU A 176 -4.76 -6.94 10.90
CA LEU A 176 -4.37 -6.94 12.32
C LEU A 176 -4.38 -8.34 12.93
N GLN A 177 -5.28 -9.21 12.49
CA GLN A 177 -5.32 -10.61 12.91
C GLN A 177 -4.16 -11.40 12.29
N ALA A 178 -3.93 -11.26 10.98
CA ALA A 178 -2.86 -11.94 10.26
C ALA A 178 -1.45 -11.54 10.75
N ALA A 179 -1.26 -10.31 11.20
CA ALA A 179 0.00 -9.79 11.70
C ALA A 179 0.34 -10.21 13.15
N LYS A 180 -0.60 -10.82 13.88
CA LYS A 180 -0.37 -11.32 15.25
C LYS A 180 0.28 -12.71 15.28
N GLY A 181 0.40 -13.37 14.11
CA GLY A 181 1.03 -14.69 13.95
C GLY A 181 0.16 -15.82 14.34
#